data_19a5bce243d2ba384b6b7a80fcdc0c9d
#
_entry.id   19a5bce243d2ba384b6b7a80fcdc0c9d
#
_cell.length_a   1.000
_cell.length_b   1.000
_cell.length_c   1.000
_cell.angle_alpha   90.00
_cell.angle_beta   90.00
_cell.angle_gamma   90.00
#
_symmetry.space_group_name_H-M   'P 1'
#
loop_
_entity.id
_entity.type
_entity.pdbx_description
1 polymer ?
#
loop_
_entity_poly.entity_id
_entity_poly.type
_entity_poly.pdbx_seq_one_letter_code
_entity_poly.pdbx_strand_id
1 'polypeptide(L)'
;MRICLVLEGCYPYVFGGVSTWMHQYINQMQEHEFVLWVIGANAEKRGKFVYELPENVVEVHEVFLDDALQVKEKGKMSHIFSEKELESLSELMQMRRPDWETLFSLYHDKHLNPMAFLKSETFLELLIKICKEQYPYIAFADAFHTMRSMLLPVLYLMGSEVPEADVYHAICTG
;
A
#
# COMPACT_ATOMS: atom_id res chain seq x y z
N MET A 1 -10.93 -22.96 -7.67
CA MET A 1 -10.16 -22.13 -6.69
C MET A 1 -10.36 -20.66 -7.03
N ARG A 2 -10.41 -19.83 -6.00
CA ARG A 2 -10.45 -18.38 -6.14
C ARG A 2 -9.02 -17.82 -5.96
N ILE A 3 -8.47 -17.22 -7.01
CA ILE A 3 -7.09 -16.75 -7.07
C ILE A 3 -7.08 -15.22 -7.12
N CYS A 4 -6.46 -14.58 -6.13
CA CYS A 4 -6.23 -13.14 -6.15
C CYS A 4 -4.92 -12.83 -6.84
N LEU A 5 -4.97 -12.07 -7.93
CA LEU A 5 -3.81 -11.55 -8.63
C LEU A 5 -3.48 -10.16 -8.09
N VAL A 6 -2.35 -10.04 -7.40
CA VAL A 6 -1.84 -8.76 -6.91
C VAL A 6 -1.04 -8.10 -8.04
N LEU A 7 -1.56 -6.98 -8.55
CA LEU A 7 -1.09 -6.34 -9.78
C LEU A 7 -0.63 -4.92 -9.51
N GLU A 8 0.53 -4.55 -10.01
CA GLU A 8 1.03 -3.19 -9.93
C GLU A 8 0.66 -2.41 -11.19
N GLY A 9 -0.52 -1.76 -11.20
CA GLY A 9 -0.96 -0.72 -12.14
C GLY A 9 -0.86 -0.96 -13.66
N CYS A 10 -0.43 -2.14 -14.11
CA CYS A 10 -0.28 -2.45 -15.54
C CYS A 10 -1.56 -3.06 -16.14
N TYR A 11 -1.94 -4.27 -15.74
CA TYR A 11 -3.17 -4.93 -16.15
C TYR A 11 -4.32 -4.52 -15.20
N PRO A 12 -5.51 -4.19 -15.67
CA PRO A 12 -5.96 -4.13 -17.07
C PRO A 12 -5.89 -2.74 -17.74
N TYR A 13 -5.03 -1.81 -17.30
CA TYR A 13 -5.05 -0.40 -17.71
C TYR A 13 -4.09 -0.04 -18.84
N VAL A 14 -3.09 -0.86 -19.11
CA VAL A 14 -2.04 -0.54 -20.09
C VAL A 14 -1.73 -1.77 -20.94
N PHE A 15 -1.64 -1.59 -22.25
CA PHE A 15 -1.13 -2.62 -23.14
C PHE A 15 0.38 -2.79 -22.93
N GLY A 16 0.84 -4.05 -22.82
CA GLY A 16 2.25 -4.35 -22.64
C GLY A 16 2.49 -5.84 -22.43
N GLY A 17 3.75 -6.25 -22.37
CA GLY A 17 4.13 -7.66 -22.27
C GLY A 17 3.52 -8.36 -21.05
N VAL A 18 3.66 -7.74 -19.86
CA VAL A 18 3.09 -8.27 -18.61
C VAL A 18 1.57 -8.33 -18.68
N SER A 19 0.93 -7.27 -19.15
CA SER A 19 -0.53 -7.22 -19.27
C SER A 19 -1.06 -8.25 -20.26
N THR A 20 -0.39 -8.43 -21.41
CA THR A 20 -0.76 -9.43 -22.41
C THR A 20 -0.60 -10.85 -21.86
N TRP A 21 0.51 -11.11 -21.19
CA TRP A 21 0.75 -12.40 -20.55
C TRP A 21 -0.31 -12.69 -19.48
N MET A 22 -0.62 -11.71 -18.65
CA MET A 22 -1.63 -11.85 -17.60
C MET A 22 -3.03 -12.14 -18.19
N HIS A 23 -3.40 -11.42 -19.24
CA HIS A 23 -4.65 -11.64 -19.93
C HIS A 23 -4.75 -13.07 -20.50
N GLN A 24 -3.66 -13.56 -21.10
CA GLN A 24 -3.58 -14.94 -21.60
C GLN A 24 -3.62 -15.97 -20.48
N TYR A 25 -2.92 -15.71 -19.37
CA TYR A 25 -2.90 -16.59 -18.19
C TYR A 25 -4.31 -16.81 -17.64
N ILE A 26 -5.08 -15.73 -17.44
CA ILE A 26 -6.46 -15.81 -16.96
C ILE A 26 -7.34 -16.58 -17.96
N ASN A 27 -7.22 -16.27 -19.26
CA ASN A 27 -8.00 -16.94 -20.31
C ASN A 27 -7.70 -18.43 -20.44
N GLN A 28 -6.50 -18.88 -20.10
CA GLN A 28 -6.12 -20.30 -20.19
C GLN A 28 -6.54 -21.11 -18.95
N MET A 29 -6.93 -20.46 -17.86
CA MET A 29 -7.29 -21.10 -16.58
C MET A 29 -8.77 -20.90 -16.24
N GLN A 30 -9.65 -21.26 -17.19
CA GLN A 30 -11.09 -21.04 -17.08
C GLN A 30 -11.76 -21.82 -15.92
N GLU A 31 -11.09 -22.85 -15.39
CA GLU A 31 -11.54 -23.62 -14.24
C GLU A 31 -11.35 -22.91 -12.90
N HIS A 32 -10.74 -21.73 -12.90
CA HIS A 32 -10.49 -20.91 -11.72
C HIS A 32 -11.19 -19.57 -11.81
N GLU A 33 -11.63 -19.05 -10.66
CA GLU A 33 -12.12 -17.68 -10.51
C GLU A 33 -10.94 -16.76 -10.16
N PHE A 34 -10.88 -15.60 -10.81
CA PHE A 34 -9.85 -14.61 -10.54
C PHE A 34 -10.44 -13.35 -9.90
N VAL A 35 -9.75 -12.87 -8.89
CA VAL A 35 -9.94 -11.55 -8.29
C VAL A 35 -8.72 -10.71 -8.64
N LEU A 36 -8.91 -9.56 -9.23
CA LEU A 36 -7.81 -8.62 -9.51
C LEU A 36 -7.70 -7.64 -8.35
N TRP A 37 -6.58 -7.65 -7.64
CA TRP A 37 -6.25 -6.62 -6.67
C TRP A 37 -5.18 -5.71 -7.28
N VAL A 38 -5.65 -4.57 -7.81
CA VAL A 38 -4.80 -3.66 -8.56
C VAL A 38 -4.37 -2.50 -7.68
N ILE A 39 -3.06 -2.32 -7.56
CA ILE A 39 -2.43 -1.23 -6.84
C ILE A 39 -1.88 -0.26 -7.89
N GLY A 40 -2.57 0.84 -8.10
CA GLY A 40 -2.21 1.85 -9.11
C GLY A 40 -1.70 3.15 -8.50
N ALA A 41 -0.93 3.92 -9.26
CA ALA A 41 -0.43 5.21 -8.80
C ALA A 41 -1.48 6.33 -8.91
N ASN A 42 -2.29 6.33 -9.98
CA ASN A 42 -3.16 7.45 -10.34
C ASN A 42 -4.63 7.01 -10.46
N ALA A 43 -5.48 7.55 -9.60
CA ALA A 43 -6.93 7.28 -9.53
C ALA A 43 -7.70 7.70 -10.80
N GLU A 44 -7.15 8.55 -11.65
CA GLU A 44 -7.76 8.90 -12.94
C GLU A 44 -7.97 7.68 -13.85
N LYS A 45 -7.20 6.61 -13.62
CA LYS A 45 -7.31 5.35 -14.36
C LYS A 45 -8.45 4.45 -13.86
N ARG A 46 -9.05 4.76 -12.74
CA ARG A 46 -10.10 3.93 -12.12
C ARG A 46 -11.20 3.57 -13.11
N GLY A 47 -11.46 2.26 -13.25
CA GLY A 47 -12.46 1.70 -14.15
C GLY A 47 -12.18 1.87 -15.65
N LYS A 48 -11.02 2.41 -16.04
CA LYS A 48 -10.66 2.64 -17.46
C LYS A 48 -9.83 1.48 -18.00
N PHE A 49 -10.42 0.31 -18.11
CA PHE A 49 -9.77 -0.88 -18.61
C PHE A 49 -9.56 -0.82 -20.13
N VAL A 50 -8.36 -1.19 -20.58
CA VAL A 50 -8.05 -1.32 -22.02
C VAL A 50 -8.19 -2.75 -22.52
N TYR A 51 -8.35 -3.71 -21.60
CA TYR A 51 -8.68 -5.09 -21.89
C TYR A 51 -10.15 -5.36 -21.57
N GLU A 52 -10.82 -6.15 -22.40
CA GLU A 52 -12.09 -6.79 -22.04
C GLU A 52 -11.75 -7.92 -21.04
N LEU A 53 -12.33 -7.85 -19.84
CA LEU A 53 -12.00 -8.81 -18.80
C LEU A 53 -12.62 -10.17 -19.13
N PRO A 54 -11.86 -11.28 -18.99
CA PRO A 54 -12.39 -12.63 -19.14
C PRO A 54 -13.53 -12.92 -18.15
N GLU A 55 -14.47 -13.80 -18.53
CA GLU A 55 -15.66 -14.12 -17.72
C GLU A 55 -15.32 -14.72 -16.34
N ASN A 56 -14.18 -15.35 -16.21
CA ASN A 56 -13.69 -15.91 -14.97
C ASN A 56 -13.00 -14.88 -14.05
N VAL A 57 -12.93 -13.60 -14.42
CA VAL A 57 -12.62 -12.50 -13.52
C VAL A 57 -13.90 -12.07 -12.82
N VAL A 58 -14.05 -12.45 -11.56
CA VAL A 58 -15.28 -12.27 -10.78
C VAL A 58 -15.31 -10.94 -10.01
N GLU A 59 -14.15 -10.39 -9.66
CA GLU A 59 -14.04 -9.12 -8.93
C GLU A 59 -12.79 -8.35 -9.34
N VAL A 60 -12.87 -7.01 -9.22
CA VAL A 60 -11.72 -6.10 -9.38
C VAL A 60 -11.71 -5.13 -8.21
N HIS A 61 -10.66 -5.20 -7.41
CA HIS A 61 -10.39 -4.28 -6.32
C HIS A 61 -9.30 -3.30 -6.74
N GLU A 62 -9.66 -2.04 -6.83
CA GLU A 62 -8.77 -0.96 -7.29
C GLU A 62 -8.33 -0.10 -6.11
N VAL A 63 -7.04 -0.10 -5.81
CA VAL A 63 -6.40 0.76 -4.81
C VAL A 63 -5.48 1.73 -5.53
N PHE A 64 -5.75 3.02 -5.46
CA PHE A 64 -4.89 4.04 -6.06
C PHE A 64 -4.16 4.83 -4.97
N LEU A 65 -2.84 4.87 -5.07
CA LEU A 65 -1.99 5.42 -4.01
C LEU A 65 -2.12 6.94 -3.85
N ASP A 66 -2.52 7.65 -4.90
CA ASP A 66 -2.83 9.09 -4.83
C ASP A 66 -4.12 9.41 -4.06
N ASP A 67 -5.03 8.45 -3.88
CA ASP A 67 -6.17 8.58 -2.96
C ASP A 67 -5.71 8.85 -1.52
N ALA A 68 -4.51 8.40 -1.16
CA ALA A 68 -3.90 8.66 0.14
C ALA A 68 -3.80 10.16 0.44
N LEU A 69 -3.62 10.99 -0.59
CA LEU A 69 -3.56 12.45 -0.47
C LEU A 69 -4.92 13.07 -0.17
N GLN A 70 -6.00 12.35 -0.48
CA GLN A 70 -7.39 12.79 -0.27
C GLN A 70 -7.98 12.29 1.05
N VAL A 71 -7.26 11.44 1.79
CA VAL A 71 -7.71 10.94 3.08
C VAL A 71 -7.85 12.10 4.06
N LYS A 72 -9.10 12.40 4.43
CA LYS A 72 -9.39 13.47 5.39
C LYS A 72 -8.92 13.04 6.78
N GLU A 73 -8.31 13.98 7.49
CA GLU A 73 -8.05 13.80 8.92
C GLU A 73 -9.39 13.67 9.65
N LYS A 74 -9.62 12.51 10.24
CA LYS A 74 -10.71 12.34 11.21
C LYS A 74 -10.15 12.56 12.61
N GLY A 75 -10.16 13.80 13.05
CA GLY A 75 -9.75 14.17 14.42
C GLY A 75 -8.23 14.27 14.63
N LYS A 76 -7.85 14.74 15.82
CA LYS A 76 -6.44 14.67 16.27
C LYS A 76 -6.13 13.23 16.65
N MET A 77 -4.96 12.75 16.28
CA MET A 77 -4.46 11.48 16.75
C MET A 77 -4.25 11.56 18.27
N SER A 78 -5.10 10.86 19.02
CA SER A 78 -5.03 10.79 20.49
C SER A 78 -4.37 9.50 20.97
N HIS A 79 -3.81 8.70 20.02
CA HIS A 79 -3.21 7.41 20.34
C HIS A 79 -1.84 7.59 20.99
N ILE A 80 -1.66 6.95 22.15
CA ILE A 80 -0.35 6.82 22.81
C ILE A 80 0.27 5.52 22.32
N PHE A 81 1.39 5.62 21.60
CA PHE A 81 2.12 4.46 21.10
C PHE A 81 2.89 3.75 22.21
N SER A 82 2.83 2.44 22.24
CA SER A 82 3.71 1.61 23.05
C SER A 82 5.14 1.59 22.48
N GLU A 83 6.11 1.18 23.28
CA GLU A 83 7.51 1.02 22.83
C GLU A 83 7.60 0.09 21.60
N LYS A 84 6.88 -1.03 21.62
CA LYS A 84 6.86 -2.00 20.52
C LYS A 84 6.32 -1.40 19.21
N GLU A 85 5.29 -0.56 19.31
CA GLU A 85 4.72 0.13 18.14
C GLU A 85 5.68 1.19 17.59
N LEU A 86 6.33 1.95 18.48
CA LEU A 86 7.34 2.94 18.09
C LEU A 86 8.56 2.27 17.42
N GLU A 87 8.99 1.13 17.94
CA GLU A 87 10.07 0.35 17.35
C GLU A 87 9.68 -0.14 15.97
N SER A 88 8.50 -0.75 15.80
CA SER A 88 8.02 -1.24 14.51
C SER A 88 7.84 -0.12 13.49
N LEU A 89 7.32 1.05 13.89
CA LEU A 89 7.23 2.23 13.04
C LEU A 89 8.63 2.75 12.65
N SER A 90 9.56 2.78 13.60
CA SER A 90 10.95 3.18 13.34
C SER A 90 11.65 2.23 12.35
N GLU A 91 11.45 0.91 12.50
CA GLU A 91 11.99 -0.09 11.57
C GLU A 91 11.39 0.06 10.16
N LEU A 92 10.08 0.32 10.07
CA LEU A 92 9.41 0.60 8.80
C LEU A 92 10.00 1.86 8.13
N MET A 93 10.18 2.95 8.90
CA MET A 93 10.76 4.20 8.42
C MET A 93 12.19 4.01 7.91
N GLN A 94 12.93 3.06 8.45
CA GLN A 94 14.30 2.74 8.05
C GLN A 94 14.38 1.65 6.97
N MET A 95 13.25 1.20 6.42
CA MET A 95 13.16 0.11 5.43
C MET A 95 13.83 -1.18 5.93
N ARG A 96 13.73 -1.45 7.24
CA ARG A 96 14.25 -2.66 7.89
C ARG A 96 13.16 -3.73 7.97
N ARG A 97 13.19 -4.55 9.03
CA ARG A 97 12.23 -5.64 9.24
C ARG A 97 11.29 -5.32 10.40
N PRO A 98 10.25 -4.51 10.17
CA PRO A 98 9.30 -4.20 11.24
C PRO A 98 8.52 -5.44 11.67
N ASP A 99 7.98 -5.41 12.86
CA ASP A 99 6.95 -6.35 13.28
C ASP A 99 5.63 -6.02 12.59
N TRP A 100 5.35 -6.72 11.49
CA TRP A 100 4.16 -6.50 10.67
C TRP A 100 2.87 -6.75 11.44
N GLU A 101 2.83 -7.73 12.36
CA GLU A 101 1.65 -8.00 13.17
C GLU A 101 1.30 -6.78 14.04
N THR A 102 2.31 -6.18 14.68
CA THR A 102 2.14 -4.95 15.44
C THR A 102 1.67 -3.79 14.56
N LEU A 103 2.23 -3.64 13.36
CA LEU A 103 1.82 -2.58 12.43
C LEU A 103 0.38 -2.78 11.93
N PHE A 104 -0.01 -3.99 11.56
CA PHE A 104 -1.39 -4.28 11.15
C PHE A 104 -2.39 -4.05 12.28
N SER A 105 -2.06 -4.39 13.54
CA SER A 105 -2.93 -4.12 14.68
C SER A 105 -3.17 -2.62 14.90
N LEU A 106 -2.21 -1.75 14.58
CA LEU A 106 -2.40 -0.30 14.62
C LEU A 106 -3.53 0.17 13.67
N TYR A 107 -3.72 -0.52 12.56
CA TYR A 107 -4.79 -0.22 11.59
C TYR A 107 -6.11 -0.86 11.97
N HIS A 108 -6.11 -2.17 12.22
CA HIS A 108 -7.34 -2.93 12.44
C HIS A 108 -7.95 -2.67 13.81
N ASP A 109 -7.12 -2.56 14.86
CA ASP A 109 -7.61 -2.42 16.24
C ASP A 109 -7.67 -0.97 16.70
N LYS A 110 -6.73 -0.14 16.26
CA LYS A 110 -6.57 1.24 16.74
C LYS A 110 -6.90 2.30 15.70
N HIS A 111 -7.29 1.89 14.48
CA HIS A 111 -7.74 2.76 13.40
C HIS A 111 -6.77 3.91 13.10
N LEU A 112 -5.47 3.60 13.02
CA LEU A 112 -4.44 4.59 12.73
C LEU A 112 -4.75 5.33 11.41
N ASN A 113 -4.85 6.64 11.47
CA ASN A 113 -4.99 7.48 10.29
C ASN A 113 -3.60 7.87 9.77
N PRO A 114 -3.21 7.48 8.53
CA PRO A 114 -1.89 7.77 7.96
C PRO A 114 -1.52 9.25 7.96
N MET A 115 -2.46 10.12 7.58
CA MET A 115 -2.23 11.56 7.52
C MET A 115 -2.09 12.19 8.90
N ALA A 116 -2.86 11.72 9.88
CA ALA A 116 -2.74 12.17 11.26
C ALA A 116 -1.40 11.74 11.87
N PHE A 117 -0.93 10.50 11.57
CA PHE A 117 0.38 10.04 12.00
C PHE A 117 1.50 10.90 11.41
N LEU A 118 1.52 11.13 10.10
CA LEU A 118 2.56 11.91 9.43
C LEU A 118 2.62 13.39 9.86
N LYS A 119 1.57 13.90 10.51
CA LYS A 119 1.52 15.24 11.10
C LYS A 119 1.74 15.25 12.61
N SER A 120 1.94 14.08 13.23
CA SER A 120 2.11 13.96 14.67
C SER A 120 3.51 14.34 15.16
N GLU A 121 3.58 14.73 16.43
CA GLU A 121 4.87 14.90 17.11
C GLU A 121 5.68 13.60 17.11
N THR A 122 5.03 12.46 17.31
CA THR A 122 5.67 11.14 17.30
C THR A 122 6.42 10.86 15.99
N PHE A 123 5.78 11.14 14.85
CA PHE A 123 6.45 10.98 13.56
C PHE A 123 7.67 11.89 13.44
N LEU A 124 7.55 13.15 13.87
CA LEU A 124 8.65 14.11 13.82
C LEU A 124 9.81 13.69 14.75
N GLU A 125 9.51 13.21 15.95
CA GLU A 125 10.53 12.72 16.91
C GLU A 125 11.29 11.51 16.36
N LEU A 126 10.56 10.52 15.79
CA LEU A 126 11.17 9.36 15.13
C LEU A 126 12.06 9.80 13.96
N LEU A 127 11.57 10.69 13.11
CA LEU A 127 12.33 11.19 11.96
C LEU A 127 13.59 11.93 12.39
N ILE A 128 13.49 12.81 13.40
CA ILE A 128 14.63 13.54 13.96
C ILE A 128 15.68 12.57 14.53
N LYS A 129 15.22 11.55 15.25
CA LYS A 129 16.12 10.53 15.80
C LYS A 129 16.86 9.80 14.68
N ILE A 130 16.14 9.31 13.67
CA ILE A 130 16.74 8.61 12.52
C ILE A 130 17.73 9.51 11.78
N CYS A 131 17.38 10.77 11.52
CA CYS A 131 18.28 11.71 10.86
C CYS A 131 19.57 11.93 11.66
N LYS A 132 19.47 12.13 12.98
CA LYS A 132 20.65 12.34 13.84
C LYS A 132 21.57 11.13 13.89
N GLU A 133 21.00 9.93 13.90
CA GLU A 133 21.78 8.70 14.06
C GLU A 133 22.40 8.21 12.74
N GLN A 134 21.69 8.37 11.61
CA GLN A 134 22.10 7.74 10.35
C GLN A 134 22.39 8.72 9.23
N TYR A 135 21.75 9.90 9.24
CA TYR A 135 21.84 10.87 8.15
C TYR A 135 22.13 12.29 8.63
N PRO A 136 23.25 12.51 9.39
CA PRO A 136 23.50 13.79 10.08
C PRO A 136 23.69 14.98 9.14
N TYR A 137 23.92 14.74 7.84
CA TYR A 137 24.16 15.79 6.83
C TYR A 137 22.99 16.05 5.90
N ILE A 138 21.86 15.32 6.04
CA ILE A 138 20.68 15.54 5.21
C ILE A 138 19.91 16.77 5.73
N ALA A 139 19.43 17.61 4.81
CA ALA A 139 18.53 18.69 5.19
C ALA A 139 17.22 18.09 5.71
N PHE A 140 16.73 18.58 6.85
CA PHE A 140 15.52 18.03 7.49
C PHE A 140 14.30 18.07 6.56
N ALA A 141 14.15 19.13 5.75
CA ALA A 141 13.06 19.24 4.79
C ALA A 141 13.10 18.09 3.76
N ASP A 142 14.28 17.75 3.25
CA ASP A 142 14.47 16.68 2.27
C ASP A 142 14.16 15.32 2.91
N ALA A 143 14.66 15.08 4.13
CA ALA A 143 14.34 13.87 4.89
C ALA A 143 12.82 13.74 5.13
N PHE A 144 12.17 14.82 5.52
CA PHE A 144 10.74 14.86 5.78
C PHE A 144 9.93 14.52 4.52
N HIS A 145 10.23 15.18 3.40
CA HIS A 145 9.51 14.95 2.13
C HIS A 145 9.75 13.54 1.60
N THR A 146 10.98 13.04 1.67
CA THR A 146 11.33 11.68 1.26
C THR A 146 10.58 10.66 2.11
N MET A 147 10.66 10.78 3.44
CA MET A 147 10.01 9.87 4.35
C MET A 147 8.50 9.86 4.17
N ARG A 148 7.88 11.04 4.05
CA ARG A 148 6.44 11.15 3.79
C ARG A 148 6.03 10.48 2.48
N SER A 149 6.78 10.70 1.39
CA SER A 149 6.47 10.12 0.08
C SER A 149 6.62 8.60 0.04
N MET A 150 7.53 8.04 0.86
CA MET A 150 7.71 6.60 1.01
C MET A 150 6.64 5.96 1.90
N LEU A 151 6.37 6.57 3.04
CA LEU A 151 5.47 5.98 4.05
C LEU A 151 4.00 6.09 3.69
N LEU A 152 3.56 7.23 3.14
CA LEU A 152 2.15 7.47 2.91
C LEU A 152 1.48 6.41 2.05
N PRO A 153 2.06 5.96 0.92
CA PRO A 153 1.51 4.87 0.13
C PRO A 153 1.43 3.55 0.90
N VAL A 154 2.49 3.21 1.63
CA VAL A 154 2.55 1.97 2.42
C VAL A 154 1.48 1.97 3.51
N LEU A 155 1.42 3.06 4.28
CA LEU A 155 0.45 3.21 5.35
C LEU A 155 -0.99 3.23 4.82
N TYR A 156 -1.22 3.82 3.66
CA TYR A 156 -2.52 3.83 3.00
C TYR A 156 -2.93 2.42 2.56
N LEU A 157 -2.01 1.68 1.91
CA LEU A 157 -2.27 0.32 1.45
C LEU A 157 -2.53 -0.65 2.61
N MET A 158 -1.83 -0.50 3.74
CA MET A 158 -2.06 -1.32 4.94
C MET A 158 -3.47 -1.17 5.51
N GLY A 159 -4.12 -0.03 5.31
CA GLY A 159 -5.50 0.22 5.71
C GLY A 159 -6.54 -0.18 4.66
N SER A 160 -6.12 -0.68 3.49
CA SER A 160 -7.05 -1.12 2.44
C SER A 160 -7.60 -2.52 2.74
N GLU A 161 -8.80 -2.76 2.23
CA GLU A 161 -9.44 -4.07 2.34
C GLU A 161 -8.73 -5.08 1.41
N VAL A 162 -8.38 -6.24 1.98
CA VAL A 162 -7.77 -7.34 1.24
C VAL A 162 -8.86 -8.23 0.69
N PRO A 163 -8.94 -8.47 -0.63
CA PRO A 163 -9.93 -9.36 -1.21
C PRO A 163 -9.81 -10.80 -0.67
N GLU A 164 -10.95 -11.47 -0.45
CA GLU A 164 -10.94 -12.88 -0.06
C GLU A 164 -10.56 -13.78 -1.24
N ALA A 165 -9.58 -14.66 -1.02
CA ALA A 165 -9.15 -15.64 -2.02
C ALA A 165 -8.47 -16.86 -1.35
N ASP A 166 -8.46 -18.00 -2.08
CA ASP A 166 -7.76 -19.20 -1.65
C ASP A 166 -6.23 -19.05 -1.80
N VAL A 167 -5.80 -18.31 -2.81
CA VAL A 167 -4.38 -18.08 -3.14
C VAL A 167 -4.18 -16.63 -3.57
N TYR A 168 -3.08 -16.04 -3.11
CA TYR A 168 -2.60 -14.72 -3.56
C TYR A 168 -1.35 -14.89 -4.40
N HIS A 169 -1.40 -14.37 -5.61
CA HIS A 169 -0.31 -14.46 -6.57
C HIS A 169 0.15 -13.05 -6.98
N ALA A 170 1.30 -12.61 -6.48
CA ALA A 170 1.92 -11.35 -6.87
C ALA A 170 2.64 -11.51 -8.21
N ILE A 171 2.31 -10.68 -9.18
CA ILE A 171 2.76 -10.83 -10.56
C ILE A 171 3.89 -9.87 -10.90
N CYS A 172 3.85 -8.69 -10.36
CA CYS A 172 4.83 -7.66 -10.63
C CYS A 172 5.54 -7.28 -9.34
N THR A 173 6.85 -7.33 -9.38
CA THR A 173 7.74 -6.84 -8.33
C THR A 173 8.49 -5.66 -8.91
N GLY A 174 7.88 -4.49 -8.86
CA GLY A 174 8.53 -3.23 -9.22
C GLY A 174 9.45 -2.73 -8.14
#